data_489c2de0634ba30f52b05028159929a0
#
_entry.id   489c2de0634ba30f52b05028159929a0
#
_cell.length_a   1.000
_cell.length_b   1.000
_cell.length_c   1.000
_cell.angle_alpha   90.00
_cell.angle_beta   90.00
_cell.angle_gamma   90.00
#
_symmetry.space_group_name_H-M   'P 1'
#
loop_
_entity.id
_entity.type
_entity.pdbx_description
1 polymer ?
#
loop_
_entity_poly.entity_id
_entity_poly.type
_entity_poly.pdbx_seq_one_letter_code
_entity_poly.pdbx_strand_id
1 'polypeptide(L)'
;IHQEKKTSSEAGWNMREKINRWLELKRYNWKNLDISLLVVVSILLLISTYVLSIVQGDSFSLKRQLFGIIAGFVIVFIFVLIDYHDLCLYIPVIYIVTTLMAAATKFSPLGDDQGTDSYRWLDFKIIEFQPSEVCKIAIILALAAFFAKRKDNLKNFKTFFLACAIALVPTMFILVQSDLSSSIVMIVILIMMLANSGIGHKVLG
;
A
#
# COMPACT_ATOMS: atom_id res chain seq x y z
N ILE A 1 -7.56 25.42 36.34
CA ILE A 1 -6.16 25.03 36.70
C ILE A 1 -5.95 23.50 36.62
N HIS A 2 -7.02 22.69 36.52
CA HIS A 2 -6.89 21.21 36.47
C HIS A 2 -6.93 20.60 35.06
N GLN A 3 -7.21 21.35 33.99
CA GLN A 3 -7.25 20.83 32.62
C GLN A 3 -5.95 21.03 31.86
N GLU A 4 -5.10 21.97 32.22
CA GLU A 4 -3.81 22.20 31.52
C GLU A 4 -2.71 21.17 31.81
N LYS A 5 -2.86 20.40 32.91
CA LYS A 5 -1.86 19.38 33.27
C LYS A 5 -1.99 18.03 32.52
N LYS A 6 -3.09 17.84 31.80
CA LYS A 6 -3.34 16.56 31.08
C LYS A 6 -2.77 16.52 29.66
N THR A 7 -2.53 17.67 29.04
CA THR A 7 -2.03 17.80 27.67
C THR A 7 -0.51 17.78 27.55
N SER A 8 0.22 18.09 28.63
CA SER A 8 1.70 18.05 28.62
C SER A 8 2.29 16.67 28.90
N SER A 9 1.49 15.72 29.38
CA SER A 9 1.96 14.35 29.68
C SER A 9 1.99 13.44 28.44
N GLU A 10 1.30 13.78 27.37
CA GLU A 10 1.23 12.93 26.16
C GLU A 10 2.31 13.24 25.11
N ALA A 11 3.02 14.35 25.24
CA ALA A 11 4.04 14.78 24.27
C ALA A 11 5.46 14.25 24.57
N GLY A 12 5.66 13.54 25.66
CA GLY A 12 7.00 13.18 26.15
C GLY A 12 7.36 11.69 26.12
N TRP A 13 6.79 10.88 25.26
CA TRP A 13 7.23 9.50 25.12
C TRP A 13 8.65 9.45 24.56
N ASN A 14 9.59 9.07 25.42
CA ASN A 14 11.00 8.88 25.07
C ASN A 14 11.07 7.84 23.94
N MET A 15 11.93 8.08 22.94
CA MET A 15 12.12 7.18 21.78
C MET A 15 12.40 5.73 22.22
N ARG A 16 13.06 5.53 23.38
CA ARG A 16 13.28 4.23 24.00
C ARG A 16 11.98 3.51 24.40
N GLU A 17 10.98 4.22 24.91
CA GLU A 17 9.69 3.63 25.28
C GLU A 17 8.86 3.26 24.06
N LYS A 18 8.97 4.05 22.99
CA LYS A 18 8.39 3.67 21.68
C LYS A 18 9.05 2.41 21.13
N ILE A 19 10.37 2.32 21.15
CA ILE A 19 11.13 1.15 20.71
C ILE A 19 10.81 -0.08 21.58
N ASN A 20 10.74 0.07 22.90
CA ASN A 20 10.39 -1.03 23.80
C ASN A 20 8.96 -1.52 23.58
N ARG A 21 8.01 -0.64 23.25
CA ARG A 21 6.65 -1.02 22.91
C ARG A 21 6.60 -1.81 21.59
N TRP A 22 7.46 -1.46 20.65
CA TRP A 22 7.64 -2.19 19.38
C TRP A 22 8.27 -3.58 19.59
N LEU A 23 9.16 -3.71 20.56
CA LEU A 23 9.84 -4.96 20.88
C LEU A 23 9.04 -5.89 21.81
N GLU A 24 7.91 -5.46 22.36
CA GLU A 24 7.03 -6.30 23.15
C GLU A 24 6.25 -7.28 22.26
N LEU A 25 6.95 -8.26 21.69
CA LEU A 25 6.39 -9.43 20.99
C LEU A 25 5.30 -10.15 21.82
N LYS A 26 5.29 -9.93 23.13
CA LYS A 26 4.31 -10.45 24.08
C LYS A 26 2.91 -9.86 23.90
N ARG A 27 2.77 -8.70 23.24
CA ARG A 27 1.49 -8.01 23.01
C ARG A 27 0.75 -8.53 21.77
N TYR A 28 1.48 -9.21 20.86
CA TYR A 28 0.88 -9.78 19.68
C TYR A 28 0.10 -11.04 20.01
N ASN A 29 -1.19 -11.05 19.67
CA ASN A 29 -2.02 -12.23 19.85
C ASN A 29 -1.87 -13.18 18.65
N TRP A 30 -0.87 -14.06 18.69
CA TRP A 30 -0.57 -15.05 17.65
C TRP A 30 -1.76 -15.93 17.25
N LYS A 31 -2.78 -16.03 18.11
CA LYS A 31 -4.01 -16.79 17.83
C LYS A 31 -4.88 -16.13 16.75
N ASN A 32 -4.68 -14.85 16.48
CA ASN A 32 -5.42 -14.10 15.46
C ASN A 32 -4.71 -14.11 14.10
N LEU A 33 -3.54 -14.75 13.99
CA LEU A 33 -2.87 -14.92 12.72
C LEU A 33 -3.64 -15.93 11.87
N ASP A 34 -4.07 -15.52 10.69
CA ASP A 34 -4.73 -16.41 9.74
C ASP A 34 -3.69 -17.32 9.05
N ILE A 35 -3.46 -18.47 9.67
CA ILE A 35 -2.53 -19.49 9.15
C ILE A 35 -3.01 -20.02 7.80
N SER A 36 -4.33 -20.11 7.57
CA SER A 36 -4.89 -20.60 6.31
C SER A 36 -4.46 -19.74 5.14
N LEU A 37 -4.48 -18.42 5.33
CA LEU A 37 -4.01 -17.45 4.32
C LEU A 37 -2.52 -17.66 4.00
N LEU A 38 -1.68 -17.80 5.02
CA LEU A 38 -0.24 -18.03 4.82
C LEU A 38 0.05 -19.35 4.09
N VAL A 39 -0.71 -20.41 4.40
CA VAL A 39 -0.59 -21.70 3.73
C VAL A 39 -0.97 -21.58 2.26
N VAL A 40 -2.10 -20.94 1.93
CA VAL A 40 -2.53 -20.75 0.55
C VAL A 40 -1.51 -19.94 -0.25
N VAL A 41 -1.01 -18.83 0.30
CA VAL A 41 0.02 -18.02 -0.33
C VAL A 41 1.30 -18.83 -0.55
N SER A 42 1.73 -19.62 0.44
CA SER A 42 2.91 -20.49 0.32
C SER A 42 2.77 -21.53 -0.80
N ILE A 43 1.59 -22.16 -0.91
CA ILE A 43 1.31 -23.12 -1.99
C ILE A 43 1.38 -22.42 -3.35
N LEU A 44 0.77 -21.23 -3.50
CA LEU A 44 0.83 -20.47 -4.75
C LEU A 44 2.25 -20.09 -5.12
N LEU A 45 3.09 -19.69 -4.16
CA LEU A 45 4.50 -19.37 -4.38
C LEU A 45 5.31 -20.59 -4.80
N LEU A 46 5.03 -21.77 -4.23
CA LEU A 46 5.67 -23.03 -4.63
C LEU A 46 5.29 -23.40 -6.07
N ILE A 47 4.02 -23.31 -6.44
CA ILE A 47 3.54 -23.56 -7.81
C ILE A 47 4.19 -22.56 -8.76
N SER A 48 4.23 -21.27 -8.43
CA SER A 48 4.86 -20.23 -9.24
C SER A 48 6.35 -20.54 -9.48
N THR A 49 7.07 -20.91 -8.42
CA THR A 49 8.50 -21.25 -8.52
C THR A 49 8.73 -22.50 -9.39
N TYR A 50 7.86 -23.51 -9.25
CA TYR A 50 7.92 -24.72 -10.07
C TYR A 50 7.67 -24.41 -11.55
N VAL A 51 6.64 -23.64 -11.87
CA VAL A 51 6.35 -23.22 -13.25
C VAL A 51 7.50 -22.42 -13.84
N LEU A 52 8.07 -21.48 -13.06
CA LEU A 52 9.21 -20.67 -13.50
C LEU A 52 10.43 -21.53 -13.81
N SER A 53 10.69 -22.57 -13.02
CA SER A 53 11.80 -23.49 -13.25
C SER A 53 11.69 -24.28 -14.56
N ILE A 54 10.45 -24.56 -15.01
CA ILE A 54 10.20 -25.27 -16.27
C ILE A 54 10.27 -24.31 -17.47
N VAL A 55 9.68 -23.12 -17.33
CA VAL A 55 9.51 -22.19 -18.47
C VAL A 55 10.80 -21.45 -18.80
N GLN A 56 11.51 -20.94 -17.83
CA GLN A 56 12.71 -20.14 -18.06
C GLN A 56 14.01 -20.95 -17.94
N GLY A 57 14.03 -21.97 -17.07
CA GLY A 57 15.15 -22.91 -16.93
C GLY A 57 16.49 -22.30 -16.50
N ASP A 58 16.56 -20.96 -16.32
CA ASP A 58 17.77 -20.27 -15.95
C ASP A 58 17.89 -20.10 -14.43
N SER A 59 19.12 -20.24 -13.93
CA SER A 59 19.38 -20.13 -12.49
C SER A 59 19.23 -18.70 -11.95
N PHE A 60 19.28 -17.68 -12.81
CA PHE A 60 19.17 -16.28 -12.41
C PHE A 60 17.73 -15.91 -12.02
N SER A 61 16.76 -16.27 -12.86
CA SER A 61 15.33 -16.04 -12.59
C SER A 61 14.85 -16.76 -11.34
N LEU A 62 15.33 -18.00 -11.12
CA LEU A 62 15.02 -18.73 -9.89
C LEU A 62 15.61 -18.06 -8.64
N LYS A 63 16.83 -17.53 -8.69
CA LYS A 63 17.42 -16.79 -7.57
C LYS A 63 16.66 -15.51 -7.26
N ARG A 64 16.23 -14.75 -8.29
CA ARG A 64 15.39 -13.55 -8.11
C ARG A 64 14.05 -13.91 -7.46
N GLN A 65 13.40 -14.99 -7.90
CA GLN A 65 12.14 -15.47 -7.33
C GLN A 65 12.31 -15.86 -5.86
N LEU A 66 13.33 -16.64 -5.51
CA LEU A 66 13.61 -17.03 -4.14
C LEU A 66 13.91 -15.81 -3.24
N PHE A 67 14.69 -14.87 -3.74
CA PHE A 67 14.95 -13.63 -3.03
C PHE A 67 13.66 -12.85 -2.77
N GLY A 68 12.79 -12.72 -3.77
CA GLY A 68 11.48 -12.07 -3.64
C GLY A 68 10.58 -12.75 -2.61
N ILE A 69 10.55 -14.08 -2.59
CA ILE A 69 9.79 -14.86 -1.60
C ILE A 69 10.31 -14.58 -0.19
N ILE A 70 11.61 -14.66 0.03
CA ILE A 70 12.21 -14.42 1.35
C ILE A 70 11.94 -12.98 1.80
N ALA A 71 12.18 -12.00 0.92
CA ALA A 71 11.92 -10.59 1.22
C ALA A 71 10.44 -10.35 1.51
N GLY A 72 9.53 -10.96 0.75
CA GLY A 72 8.08 -10.88 0.97
C GLY A 72 7.67 -11.41 2.34
N PHE A 73 8.16 -12.59 2.74
CA PHE A 73 7.87 -13.13 4.08
C PHE A 73 8.44 -12.27 5.20
N VAL A 74 9.64 -11.71 5.04
CA VAL A 74 10.22 -10.76 6.01
C VAL A 74 9.34 -9.52 6.14
N ILE A 75 8.88 -8.95 5.02
CA ILE A 75 7.98 -7.80 5.01
C ILE A 75 6.65 -8.15 5.71
N VAL A 76 6.03 -9.28 5.38
CA VAL A 76 4.80 -9.75 6.05
C VAL A 76 5.02 -9.86 7.55
N PHE A 77 6.12 -10.47 7.98
CA PHE A 77 6.45 -10.62 9.40
C PHE A 77 6.60 -9.26 10.10
N ILE A 78 7.27 -8.29 9.46
CA ILE A 78 7.38 -6.92 9.97
C ILE A 78 6.01 -6.26 10.11
N PHE A 79 5.16 -6.35 9.07
CA PHE A 79 3.81 -5.76 9.11
C PHE A 79 2.90 -6.40 10.14
N VAL A 80 3.04 -7.69 10.39
CA VAL A 80 2.31 -8.40 11.46
C VAL A 80 2.65 -7.86 12.85
N LEU A 81 3.87 -7.36 13.05
CA LEU A 81 4.32 -6.79 14.34
C LEU A 81 3.94 -5.33 14.51
N ILE A 82 3.63 -4.61 13.42
CA ILE A 82 3.27 -3.18 13.46
C ILE A 82 1.81 -3.03 13.87
N ASP A 83 1.53 -2.13 14.83
CA ASP A 83 0.17 -1.74 15.13
C ASP A 83 -0.39 -0.85 14.00
N TYR A 84 -1.56 -1.23 13.46
CA TYR A 84 -2.21 -0.48 12.38
C TYR A 84 -2.56 0.96 12.78
N HIS A 85 -2.74 1.24 14.07
CA HIS A 85 -2.95 2.62 14.56
C HIS A 85 -1.73 3.49 14.34
N ASP A 86 -0.53 2.94 14.55
CA ASP A 86 0.71 3.66 14.28
C ASP A 86 0.90 3.85 12.76
N LEU A 87 0.51 2.85 11.96
CA LEU A 87 0.54 2.95 10.50
C LEU A 87 -0.36 4.10 9.99
N CYS A 88 -1.51 4.35 10.63
CA CYS A 88 -2.42 5.42 10.24
C CYS A 88 -1.78 6.82 10.24
N LEU A 89 -0.78 7.05 11.08
CA LEU A 89 -0.04 8.32 11.12
C LEU A 89 0.83 8.52 9.86
N TYR A 90 1.31 7.44 9.28
CA TYR A 90 2.21 7.48 8.13
C TYR A 90 1.48 7.40 6.77
N ILE A 91 0.16 7.13 6.76
CA ILE A 91 -0.62 7.02 5.51
C ILE A 91 -0.44 8.23 4.58
N PRO A 92 -0.50 9.50 5.04
CA PRO A 92 -0.30 10.63 4.13
C PRO A 92 1.09 10.65 3.49
N VAL A 93 2.11 10.28 4.26
CA VAL A 93 3.49 10.22 3.77
C VAL A 93 3.63 9.08 2.74
N ILE A 94 3.09 7.90 3.05
CA ILE A 94 3.09 6.74 2.14
C ILE A 94 2.41 7.12 0.82
N TYR A 95 1.23 7.76 0.90
CA TYR A 95 0.48 8.20 -0.26
C TYR A 95 1.27 9.20 -1.13
N ILE A 96 1.89 10.20 -0.53
CA ILE A 96 2.68 11.20 -1.25
C ILE A 96 3.91 10.55 -1.90
N VAL A 97 4.65 9.75 -1.15
CA VAL A 97 5.86 9.07 -1.64
C VAL A 97 5.53 8.15 -2.82
N THR A 98 4.51 7.31 -2.70
CA THR A 98 4.12 6.38 -3.77
C THR A 98 3.61 7.10 -5.01
N THR A 99 2.86 8.19 -4.83
CA THR A 99 2.40 9.05 -5.95
C THR A 99 3.57 9.71 -6.66
N LEU A 100 4.56 10.23 -5.91
CA LEU A 100 5.78 10.79 -6.48
C LEU A 100 6.63 9.74 -7.20
N MET A 101 6.73 8.53 -6.65
CA MET A 101 7.41 7.41 -7.32
C MET A 101 6.70 7.03 -8.63
N ALA A 102 5.37 7.02 -8.64
CA ALA A 102 4.61 6.81 -9.87
C ALA A 102 4.89 7.92 -10.89
N ALA A 103 4.91 9.19 -10.49
CA ALA A 103 5.29 10.27 -11.39
C ALA A 103 6.73 10.12 -11.91
N ALA A 104 7.66 9.68 -11.07
CA ALA A 104 9.08 9.54 -11.40
C ALA A 104 9.33 8.50 -12.50
N THR A 105 8.51 7.46 -12.66
CA THR A 105 8.71 6.45 -13.72
C THR A 105 8.74 7.05 -15.12
N LYS A 106 7.95 8.08 -15.39
CA LYS A 106 7.93 8.74 -16.72
C LYS A 106 8.88 9.94 -16.82
N PHE A 107 9.08 10.66 -15.71
CA PHE A 107 9.82 11.93 -15.72
C PHE A 107 11.26 11.80 -15.23
N SER A 108 11.70 10.61 -14.85
CA SER A 108 13.05 10.33 -14.37
C SER A 108 13.80 9.39 -15.33
N PRO A 109 15.12 9.50 -15.44
CA PRO A 109 15.96 8.57 -16.19
C PRO A 109 16.01 7.16 -15.60
N LEU A 110 15.39 6.93 -14.45
CA LEU A 110 15.26 5.61 -13.81
C LEU A 110 14.07 4.79 -14.36
N GLY A 111 13.20 5.42 -15.15
CA GLY A 111 12.08 4.73 -15.79
C GLY A 111 12.58 3.85 -16.92
N ASP A 112 12.17 2.59 -16.92
CA ASP A 112 12.45 1.61 -17.96
C ASP A 112 11.19 1.30 -18.75
N ASP A 113 11.25 1.41 -20.08
CA ASP A 113 10.16 1.12 -20.99
C ASP A 113 10.16 -0.35 -21.47
N GLN A 114 11.23 -1.10 -21.15
CA GLN A 114 11.43 -2.50 -21.59
C GLN A 114 11.16 -2.68 -23.12
N GLY A 115 11.37 -1.62 -23.91
CA GLY A 115 11.13 -1.63 -25.35
C GLY A 115 9.66 -1.59 -25.78
N THR A 116 8.74 -1.17 -24.88
CA THR A 116 7.29 -1.14 -25.15
C THR A 116 6.65 0.25 -25.14
N ASP A 117 7.44 1.33 -25.11
CA ASP A 117 7.00 2.74 -24.90
C ASP A 117 6.15 2.95 -23.64
N SER A 118 6.26 2.04 -22.67
CA SER A 118 5.43 2.02 -21.48
C SER A 118 6.27 2.04 -20.22
N TYR A 119 6.52 3.24 -19.70
CA TYR A 119 7.36 3.51 -18.53
C TYR A 119 6.67 3.11 -17.22
N ARG A 120 6.61 1.80 -16.94
CA ARG A 120 5.90 1.24 -15.77
C ARG A 120 6.83 0.85 -14.65
N TRP A 121 8.10 0.63 -14.94
CA TRP A 121 9.08 0.05 -14.03
C TRP A 121 10.15 1.06 -13.66
N LEU A 122 10.60 1.00 -12.43
CA LEU A 122 11.83 1.65 -11.98
C LEU A 122 12.91 0.57 -11.90
N ASP A 123 13.93 0.71 -12.74
CA ASP A 123 15.06 -0.21 -12.73
C ASP A 123 16.13 0.28 -11.73
N PHE A 124 16.29 -0.46 -10.64
CA PHE A 124 17.36 -0.28 -9.68
C PHE A 124 18.55 -1.23 -9.94
N LYS A 125 18.68 -1.79 -11.17
CA LYS A 125 19.71 -2.76 -11.61
C LYS A 125 19.64 -4.12 -10.92
N ILE A 126 19.15 -4.23 -9.70
CA ILE A 126 19.03 -5.48 -8.93
C ILE A 126 17.56 -5.91 -8.84
N ILE A 127 16.67 -4.94 -8.70
CA ILE A 127 15.23 -5.17 -8.52
C ILE A 127 14.49 -4.23 -9.44
N GLU A 128 13.61 -4.77 -10.26
CA GLU A 128 12.60 -4.03 -11.01
C GLU A 128 11.41 -3.76 -10.08
N PHE A 129 11.09 -2.50 -9.89
CA PHE A 129 10.02 -2.08 -8.99
C PHE A 129 8.92 -1.38 -9.77
N GLN A 130 7.66 -1.81 -9.58
CA GLN A 130 6.51 -1.20 -10.21
C GLN A 130 5.75 -0.32 -9.20
N PRO A 131 5.85 1.01 -9.25
CA PRO A 131 5.22 1.90 -8.28
C PRO A 131 3.69 1.81 -8.26
N SER A 132 3.04 1.47 -9.39
CA SER A 132 1.58 1.32 -9.46
C SER A 132 1.05 0.24 -8.51
N GLU A 133 1.83 -0.81 -8.21
CA GLU A 133 1.43 -1.85 -7.27
C GLU A 133 1.31 -1.30 -5.84
N VAL A 134 2.26 -0.49 -5.41
CA VAL A 134 2.23 0.13 -4.08
C VAL A 134 1.24 1.28 -4.02
N CYS A 135 1.03 2.02 -5.12
CA CYS A 135 0.00 3.06 -5.21
C CYS A 135 -1.41 2.51 -4.96
N LYS A 136 -1.75 1.32 -5.46
CA LYS A 136 -3.05 0.68 -5.20
C LYS A 136 -3.30 0.52 -3.69
N ILE A 137 -2.29 0.02 -2.97
CA ILE A 137 -2.37 -0.14 -1.51
C ILE A 137 -2.47 1.22 -0.82
N ALA A 138 -1.67 2.20 -1.24
CA ALA A 138 -1.67 3.54 -0.67
C ALA A 138 -3.01 4.26 -0.85
N ILE A 139 -3.67 4.10 -2.00
CA ILE A 139 -5.01 4.66 -2.25
C ILE A 139 -6.05 4.03 -1.32
N ILE A 140 -6.04 2.70 -1.15
CA ILE A 140 -6.97 2.01 -0.24
C ILE A 140 -6.81 2.54 1.18
N LEU A 141 -5.58 2.62 1.67
CA LEU A 141 -5.28 3.12 3.01
C LEU A 141 -5.66 4.60 3.17
N ALA A 142 -5.34 5.44 2.18
CA ALA A 142 -5.67 6.86 2.20
C ALA A 142 -7.16 7.11 2.20
N LEU A 143 -7.93 6.41 1.35
CA LEU A 143 -9.39 6.51 1.31
C LEU A 143 -10.02 5.98 2.61
N ALA A 144 -9.55 4.86 3.14
CA ALA A 144 -10.05 4.31 4.40
C ALA A 144 -9.84 5.28 5.56
N ALA A 145 -8.64 5.85 5.70
CA ALA A 145 -8.34 6.86 6.71
C ALA A 145 -9.15 8.15 6.51
N PHE A 146 -9.33 8.58 5.27
CA PHE A 146 -10.12 9.75 4.92
C PHE A 146 -11.59 9.58 5.33
N PHE A 147 -12.23 8.44 4.97
CA PHE A 147 -13.62 8.15 5.34
C PHE A 147 -13.79 7.96 6.85
N ALA A 148 -12.83 7.31 7.51
CA ALA A 148 -12.84 7.14 8.97
C ALA A 148 -12.86 8.49 9.71
N LYS A 149 -12.09 9.48 9.23
CA LYS A 149 -12.04 10.83 9.80
C LYS A 149 -13.29 11.66 9.49
N ARG A 150 -14.09 11.30 8.50
CA ARG A 150 -15.25 12.09 8.03
C ARG A 150 -16.58 11.36 8.15
N LYS A 151 -16.70 10.43 9.10
CA LYS A 151 -17.91 9.62 9.33
C LYS A 151 -19.20 10.45 9.36
N ASP A 152 -19.18 11.61 10.00
CA ASP A 152 -20.37 12.47 10.16
C ASP A 152 -20.70 13.30 8.92
N ASN A 153 -19.76 13.40 7.95
CA ASN A 153 -19.88 14.25 6.77
C ASN A 153 -19.83 13.46 5.44
N LEU A 154 -20.11 12.16 5.46
CA LEU A 154 -20.04 11.30 4.27
C LEU A 154 -21.07 11.66 3.21
N LYS A 155 -22.21 12.29 3.60
CA LYS A 155 -23.27 12.72 2.67
C LYS A 155 -22.96 14.04 1.94
N ASN A 156 -21.81 14.66 2.22
CA ASN A 156 -21.46 15.94 1.62
C ASN A 156 -20.75 15.74 0.28
N PHE A 157 -21.20 16.44 -0.75
CA PHE A 157 -20.56 16.47 -2.07
C PHE A 157 -19.07 16.81 -2.01
N LYS A 158 -18.63 17.67 -1.09
CA LYS A 158 -17.22 17.97 -0.90
C LYS A 158 -16.41 16.72 -0.51
N THR A 159 -16.98 15.86 0.32
CA THR A 159 -16.32 14.60 0.74
C THR A 159 -16.19 13.65 -0.44
N PHE A 160 -17.20 13.55 -1.29
CA PHE A 160 -17.18 12.76 -2.52
C PHE A 160 -16.07 13.25 -3.47
N PHE A 161 -16.04 14.55 -3.79
CA PHE A 161 -15.04 15.10 -4.71
C PHE A 161 -13.61 14.98 -4.17
N LEU A 162 -13.41 15.14 -2.83
CA LEU A 162 -12.09 14.93 -2.24
C LEU A 162 -11.66 13.46 -2.31
N ALA A 163 -12.57 12.51 -2.08
CA ALA A 163 -12.28 11.09 -2.22
C ALA A 163 -11.88 10.75 -3.68
N CYS A 164 -12.63 11.29 -4.65
CA CYS A 164 -12.28 11.16 -6.07
C CYS A 164 -10.88 11.76 -6.35
N ALA A 165 -10.56 12.94 -5.83
CA ALA A 165 -9.26 13.55 -6.02
C ALA A 165 -8.12 12.69 -5.45
N ILE A 166 -8.29 12.11 -4.25
CA ILE A 166 -7.30 11.21 -3.64
C ILE A 166 -6.98 10.01 -4.54
N ALA A 167 -7.98 9.43 -5.19
CA ALA A 167 -7.74 8.28 -6.07
C ALA A 167 -7.30 8.69 -7.48
N LEU A 168 -7.89 9.74 -8.06
CA LEU A 168 -7.64 10.12 -9.45
C LEU A 168 -6.26 10.75 -9.66
N VAL A 169 -5.69 11.46 -8.68
CA VAL A 169 -4.38 12.09 -8.84
C VAL A 169 -3.29 11.05 -9.15
N PRO A 170 -3.06 9.99 -8.35
CA PRO A 170 -2.09 8.97 -8.71
C PRO A 170 -2.50 8.17 -9.95
N THR A 171 -3.81 7.94 -10.17
CA THR A 171 -4.31 7.23 -11.36
C THR A 171 -3.95 7.97 -12.66
N MET A 172 -4.02 9.30 -12.67
CA MET A 172 -3.64 10.11 -13.84
C MET A 172 -2.15 9.96 -14.18
N PHE A 173 -1.26 9.92 -13.18
CA PHE A 173 0.16 9.67 -13.44
C PHE A 173 0.38 8.28 -14.07
N ILE A 174 -0.34 7.27 -13.61
CA ILE A 174 -0.24 5.91 -14.14
C ILE A 174 -0.84 5.79 -15.54
N LEU A 175 -1.93 6.51 -15.84
CA LEU A 175 -2.45 6.61 -17.21
C LEU A 175 -1.46 7.25 -18.18
N VAL A 176 -0.75 8.28 -17.74
CA VAL A 176 0.30 8.94 -18.54
C VAL A 176 1.48 8.01 -18.85
N GLN A 177 1.69 6.96 -18.04
CA GLN A 177 2.69 5.89 -18.28
C GLN A 177 2.22 4.82 -19.26
N SER A 178 1.05 4.98 -19.87
CA SER A 178 0.38 3.98 -20.73
C SER A 178 0.05 2.66 -20.02
N ASP A 179 -0.12 2.69 -18.68
CA ASP A 179 -0.56 1.54 -17.89
C ASP A 179 -2.09 1.59 -17.66
N LEU A 180 -2.83 1.21 -18.70
CA LEU A 180 -4.28 1.19 -18.69
C LEU A 180 -4.82 0.17 -17.68
N SER A 181 -4.18 -1.00 -17.56
CA SER A 181 -4.65 -2.08 -16.69
C SER A 181 -4.63 -1.66 -15.21
N SER A 182 -3.53 -1.12 -14.72
CA SER A 182 -3.42 -0.63 -13.34
C SER A 182 -4.36 0.55 -13.07
N SER A 183 -4.55 1.43 -14.06
CA SER A 183 -5.46 2.58 -13.95
C SER A 183 -6.91 2.13 -13.79
N ILE A 184 -7.36 1.13 -14.55
CA ILE A 184 -8.71 0.55 -14.41
C ILE A 184 -8.88 -0.04 -13.00
N VAL A 185 -7.91 -0.79 -12.51
CA VAL A 185 -7.96 -1.36 -11.15
C VAL A 185 -8.09 -0.26 -10.10
N MET A 186 -7.38 0.86 -10.22
CA MET A 186 -7.49 1.99 -9.29
C MET A 186 -8.89 2.65 -9.33
N ILE A 187 -9.49 2.77 -10.52
CA ILE A 187 -10.87 3.28 -10.65
C ILE A 187 -11.86 2.31 -9.98
N VAL A 188 -11.68 1.01 -10.17
CA VAL A 188 -12.52 0.00 -9.50
C VAL A 188 -12.35 0.09 -7.98
N ILE A 189 -11.13 0.24 -7.47
CA ILE A 189 -10.87 0.46 -6.04
C ILE A 189 -11.64 1.69 -5.54
N LEU A 190 -11.58 2.82 -6.25
CA LEU A 190 -12.32 4.03 -5.89
C LEU A 190 -13.83 3.76 -5.79
N ILE A 191 -14.42 3.14 -6.82
CA ILE A 191 -15.86 2.82 -6.86
C ILE A 191 -16.23 1.92 -5.68
N MET A 192 -15.47 0.86 -5.42
CA MET A 192 -15.73 -0.06 -4.32
C MET A 192 -15.59 0.60 -2.95
N MET A 193 -14.61 1.47 -2.79
CA MET A 193 -14.41 2.23 -1.55
C MET A 193 -15.54 3.24 -1.32
N LEU A 194 -16.02 3.92 -2.36
CA LEU A 194 -17.17 4.81 -2.29
C LEU A 194 -18.45 4.04 -1.94
N ALA A 195 -18.70 2.91 -2.58
CA ALA A 195 -19.88 2.08 -2.32
C ALA A 195 -19.92 1.57 -0.87
N ASN A 196 -18.76 1.19 -0.31
CA ASN A 196 -18.64 0.68 1.05
C ASN A 196 -18.54 1.79 2.13
N SER A 197 -18.27 3.03 1.75
CA SER A 197 -18.07 4.14 2.70
C SER A 197 -19.37 4.63 3.35
N GLY A 198 -20.54 4.25 2.84
CA GLY A 198 -21.83 4.79 3.29
C GLY A 198 -22.13 6.19 2.74
N ILE A 199 -21.38 6.65 1.75
CA ILE A 199 -21.75 7.81 0.93
C ILE A 199 -23.12 7.52 0.35
N GLY A 200 -24.12 8.34 0.69
CA GLY A 200 -25.52 8.05 0.40
C GLY A 200 -25.76 7.81 -1.09
N HIS A 201 -26.60 6.85 -1.43
CA HIS A 201 -26.96 6.52 -2.81
C HIS A 201 -27.43 7.74 -3.62
N LYS A 202 -27.91 8.81 -2.94
CA LYS A 202 -28.27 10.10 -3.59
C LYS A 202 -27.09 10.89 -4.15
N VAL A 203 -25.86 10.52 -3.82
CA VAL A 203 -24.63 11.16 -4.33
C VAL A 203 -24.04 10.33 -5.47
N LEU A 204 -24.39 9.04 -5.54
CA LEU A 204 -23.88 8.09 -6.53
C LEU A 204 -24.84 7.87 -7.70
N GLY A 205 -26.09 8.24 -7.58
CA GLY A 205 -27.18 8.13 -8.54
C GLY A 205 -28.10 9.31 -8.48
#